data_d820ec4152b62e8e3838ca447c143985
#
_entry.id   d820ec4152b62e8e3838ca447c143985
#
_cell.length_a   1.000
_cell.length_b   1.000
_cell.length_c   1.000
_cell.angle_alpha   90.00
_cell.angle_beta   90.00
_cell.angle_gamma   90.00
#
_symmetry.space_group_name_H-M   'P 1'
#
loop_
_entity.id
_entity.type
_entity.pdbx_description
1 polymer ?
#
loop_
_entity_poly.entity_id
_entity_poly.type
_entity_poly.pdbx_seq_one_letter_code
_entity_poly.pdbx_strand_id
1 'polypeptide(L)'
;MLRQDAAPERARVIGLLDAFQAAERAGAEAVGRWIAACSDPRLRGGLRVIRARDARHAALAEARLRALGGEPAARPSRELAALCGVVADPGVSDRSKLALLLGRLPAREDTALDELAREAEGDAETHALLETITDDERASVRWLRHMHEALEREGT
;
A
#
# COMPACT_ATOMS: atom_id res chain seq x y z
N MET A 1 26.10 27.45 5.50
CA MET A 1 24.88 27.65 6.29
C MET A 1 23.72 26.73 5.84
N LEU A 2 23.99 25.67 5.06
CA LEU A 2 22.98 24.79 4.46
C LEU A 2 22.97 23.34 4.99
N ARG A 3 23.57 23.02 6.13
CA ARG A 3 23.67 21.66 6.66
C ARG A 3 22.83 21.38 7.91
N GLN A 4 22.17 22.37 8.51
CA GLN A 4 21.38 22.16 9.73
C GLN A 4 19.93 21.73 9.48
N ASP A 5 19.38 21.99 8.29
CA ASP A 5 17.99 21.65 7.94
C ASP A 5 17.83 20.20 7.40
N ALA A 6 18.90 19.58 6.93
CA ALA A 6 18.87 18.24 6.32
C ALA A 6 18.63 17.09 7.35
N ALA A 7 18.96 17.26 8.60
CA ALA A 7 18.82 16.21 9.61
C ALA A 7 17.35 15.96 10.03
N PRO A 8 16.54 17.00 10.31
CA PRO A 8 15.13 16.82 10.62
C PRO A 8 14.31 16.33 9.41
N GLU A 9 14.62 16.80 8.20
CA GLU A 9 14.01 16.33 6.95
C GLU A 9 14.28 14.84 6.71
N ARG A 10 15.53 14.41 6.86
CA ARG A 10 15.92 13.00 6.75
C ARG A 10 15.19 12.12 7.77
N ALA A 11 15.10 12.55 9.03
CA ALA A 11 14.39 11.82 10.07
C ALA A 11 12.89 11.64 9.73
N ARG A 12 12.30 12.64 9.10
CA ARG A 12 10.92 12.64 8.65
C ARG A 12 10.69 11.65 7.50
N VAL A 13 11.57 11.66 6.50
CA VAL A 13 11.55 10.69 5.40
C VAL A 13 11.70 9.26 5.93
N ILE A 14 12.62 9.03 6.86
CA ILE A 14 12.80 7.74 7.55
C ILE A 14 11.50 7.28 8.22
N GLY A 15 10.85 8.16 8.99
CA GLY A 15 9.59 7.84 9.68
C GLY A 15 8.45 7.50 8.73
N LEU A 16 8.33 8.24 7.62
CA LEU A 16 7.32 8.00 6.59
C LEU A 16 7.57 6.67 5.83
N LEU A 17 8.81 6.37 5.47
CA LEU A 17 9.18 5.10 4.86
C LEU A 17 8.93 3.92 5.80
N ASP A 18 9.18 4.09 7.09
CA ASP A 18 8.92 3.05 8.09
C ASP A 18 7.43 2.76 8.24
N ALA A 19 6.60 3.79 8.33
CA ALA A 19 5.15 3.65 8.34
C ALA A 19 4.62 3.00 7.06
N PHE A 20 5.15 3.40 5.91
CA PHE A 20 4.76 2.86 4.61
C PHE A 20 5.11 1.37 4.48
N GLN A 21 6.36 0.96 4.78
CA GLN A 21 6.75 -0.44 4.69
C GLN A 21 5.91 -1.34 5.61
N ALA A 22 5.55 -0.85 6.80
CA ALA A 22 4.70 -1.59 7.74
C ALA A 22 3.27 -1.76 7.19
N ALA A 23 2.73 -0.73 6.53
CA ALA A 23 1.42 -0.76 5.90
C ALA A 23 1.38 -1.75 4.73
N GLU A 24 2.36 -1.68 3.83
CA GLU A 24 2.47 -2.58 2.67
C GLU A 24 2.59 -4.05 3.09
N ARG A 25 3.39 -4.31 4.09
CA ARG A 25 3.56 -5.68 4.64
C ARG A 25 2.25 -6.22 5.20
N ALA A 26 1.54 -5.43 5.99
CA ALA A 26 0.25 -5.82 6.55
C ALA A 26 -0.80 -6.06 5.44
N GLY A 27 -0.81 -5.21 4.41
CA GLY A 27 -1.65 -5.35 3.23
C GLY A 27 -1.37 -6.65 2.48
N ALA A 28 -0.11 -6.94 2.18
CA ALA A 28 0.31 -8.16 1.51
C ALA A 28 -0.09 -9.44 2.27
N GLU A 29 0.01 -9.43 3.60
CA GLU A 29 -0.43 -10.55 4.45
C GLU A 29 -1.94 -10.73 4.41
N ALA A 30 -2.71 -9.66 4.54
CA ALA A 30 -4.18 -9.68 4.49
C ALA A 30 -4.69 -10.17 3.12
N VAL A 31 -4.13 -9.64 2.02
CA VAL A 31 -4.44 -10.09 0.66
C VAL A 31 -4.05 -11.55 0.46
N GLY A 32 -2.96 -12.02 1.04
CA GLY A 32 -2.57 -13.44 1.01
C GLY A 32 -3.64 -14.36 1.60
N ARG A 33 -4.25 -13.98 2.72
CA ARG A 33 -5.37 -14.71 3.33
C ARG A 33 -6.63 -14.63 2.49
N TRP A 34 -6.91 -13.46 1.92
CA TRP A 34 -8.03 -13.30 0.99
C TRP A 34 -7.90 -14.21 -0.23
N ILE A 35 -6.72 -14.30 -0.85
CA ILE A 35 -6.45 -15.19 -1.98
C ILE A 35 -6.81 -16.63 -1.64
N ALA A 36 -6.50 -17.10 -0.43
CA ALA A 36 -6.81 -18.46 0.02
C ALA A 36 -8.32 -18.73 0.11
N ALA A 37 -9.12 -17.71 0.44
CA ALA A 37 -10.58 -17.80 0.59
C ALA A 37 -11.36 -17.35 -0.65
N CYS A 38 -10.69 -16.70 -1.62
CA CYS A 38 -11.31 -16.11 -2.80
C CYS A 38 -11.91 -17.17 -3.73
N SER A 39 -13.18 -17.03 -4.08
CA SER A 39 -13.90 -17.97 -4.95
C SER A 39 -13.75 -17.67 -6.44
N ASP A 40 -13.64 -16.38 -6.83
CA ASP A 40 -13.52 -15.97 -8.24
C ASP A 40 -12.07 -16.13 -8.73
N PRO A 41 -11.81 -16.95 -9.78
CA PRO A 41 -10.45 -17.18 -10.28
C PRO A 41 -9.80 -15.94 -10.91
N ARG A 42 -10.61 -15.02 -11.49
CA ARG A 42 -10.12 -13.77 -12.10
C ARG A 42 -9.62 -12.85 -10.97
N LEU A 43 -10.45 -12.67 -9.94
CA LEU A 43 -10.12 -11.88 -8.76
C LEU A 43 -8.88 -12.46 -8.06
N ARG A 44 -8.84 -13.77 -7.87
CA ARG A 44 -7.69 -14.45 -7.27
C ARG A 44 -6.39 -14.20 -8.04
N GLY A 45 -6.44 -14.21 -9.38
CA GLY A 45 -5.29 -13.94 -10.24
C GLY A 45 -4.71 -12.55 -10.03
N GLY A 46 -5.56 -11.52 -10.07
CA GLY A 46 -5.13 -10.15 -9.86
C GLY A 46 -4.68 -9.84 -8.43
N LEU A 47 -5.34 -10.43 -7.43
CA LEU A 47 -4.91 -10.31 -6.03
C LEU A 47 -3.50 -10.85 -5.80
N ARG A 48 -3.09 -11.91 -6.54
CA ARG A 48 -1.71 -12.40 -6.48
C ARG A 48 -0.70 -11.35 -6.98
N VAL A 49 -1.07 -10.62 -8.03
CA VAL A 49 -0.22 -9.53 -8.56
C VAL A 49 -0.13 -8.39 -7.55
N ILE A 50 -1.25 -7.96 -6.98
CA ILE A 50 -1.29 -6.92 -5.95
C ILE A 50 -0.43 -7.33 -4.75
N ARG A 51 -0.65 -8.52 -4.19
CA ARG A 51 0.15 -9.03 -3.08
C ARG A 51 1.66 -9.01 -3.36
N ALA A 52 2.05 -9.41 -4.57
CA ALA A 52 3.46 -9.41 -4.96
C ALA A 52 4.04 -7.99 -5.07
N ARG A 53 3.25 -7.03 -5.55
CA ARG A 53 3.62 -5.60 -5.57
C ARG A 53 3.78 -5.06 -4.15
N ASP A 54 2.79 -5.22 -3.29
CA ASP A 54 2.81 -4.73 -1.90
C ASP A 54 4.03 -5.31 -1.15
N ALA A 55 4.28 -6.60 -1.26
CA ALA A 55 5.45 -7.24 -0.65
C ALA A 55 6.77 -6.67 -1.19
N ARG A 56 6.84 -6.36 -2.50
CA ARG A 56 8.01 -5.72 -3.12
C ARG A 56 8.17 -4.28 -2.64
N HIS A 57 7.07 -3.51 -2.58
CA HIS A 57 7.08 -2.14 -2.10
C HIS A 57 7.57 -2.07 -0.65
N ALA A 58 7.09 -2.96 0.22
CA ALA A 58 7.56 -3.06 1.59
C ALA A 58 9.07 -3.31 1.66
N ALA A 59 9.58 -4.25 0.85
CA ALA A 59 11.01 -4.57 0.82
C ALA A 59 11.86 -3.41 0.30
N LEU A 60 11.41 -2.71 -0.75
CA LEU A 60 12.10 -1.56 -1.31
C LEU A 60 12.13 -0.37 -0.35
N ALA A 61 10.99 -0.09 0.31
CA ALA A 61 10.91 0.97 1.32
C ALA A 61 11.79 0.65 2.54
N GLU A 62 11.82 -0.60 3.00
CA GLU A 62 12.71 -1.04 4.06
C GLU A 62 14.19 -0.90 3.69
N ALA A 63 14.55 -1.30 2.48
CA ALA A 63 15.93 -1.15 2.00
C ALA A 63 16.35 0.34 1.94
N ARG A 64 15.46 1.22 1.47
CA ARG A 64 15.73 2.67 1.44
C ARG A 64 15.81 3.25 2.84
N LEU A 65 14.91 2.89 3.73
CA LEU A 65 14.92 3.26 5.14
C LEU A 65 16.27 2.94 5.78
N ARG A 66 16.78 1.72 5.58
CA ARG A 66 18.09 1.31 6.10
C ARG A 66 19.25 2.07 5.47
N ALA A 67 19.20 2.34 4.17
CA ALA A 67 20.21 3.15 3.46
C ALA A 67 20.27 4.59 4.00
N LEU A 68 19.16 5.11 4.49
CA LEU A 68 19.08 6.39 5.17
C LEU A 68 19.50 6.32 6.66
N GLY A 69 19.87 5.15 7.17
CA GLY A 69 20.33 4.96 8.55
C GLY A 69 19.19 4.73 9.56
N GLY A 70 17.98 4.42 9.09
CA GLY A 70 16.86 4.00 9.92
C GLY A 70 16.81 2.49 10.14
N GLU A 71 15.95 2.06 11.08
CA GLU A 71 15.64 0.65 11.32
C GLU A 71 14.11 0.47 11.34
N PRO A 72 13.57 -0.60 10.73
CA PRO A 72 12.15 -0.86 10.73
C PRO A 72 11.64 -1.10 12.15
N ALA A 73 10.69 -0.29 12.59
CA ALA A 73 10.10 -0.37 13.92
C ALA A 73 8.59 -0.10 13.93
N ALA A 74 8.06 0.51 12.86
CA ALA A 74 6.67 0.87 12.76
C ALA A 74 5.74 -0.34 12.72
N ARG A 75 4.52 -0.12 13.19
CA ARG A 75 3.40 -1.06 13.07
C ARG A 75 2.28 -0.39 12.30
N PRO A 76 1.44 -1.17 11.60
CA PRO A 76 0.27 -0.60 10.96
C PRO A 76 -0.62 0.13 11.98
N SER A 77 -1.23 1.24 11.54
CA SER A 77 -2.19 1.97 12.38
C SER A 77 -3.35 1.04 12.80
N ARG A 78 -4.04 1.41 13.89
CA ARG A 78 -5.22 0.65 14.35
C ARG A 78 -6.29 0.53 13.25
N GLU A 79 -6.49 1.59 12.49
CA GLU A 79 -7.46 1.62 11.39
C GLU A 79 -7.06 0.67 10.26
N LEU A 80 -5.79 0.69 9.85
CA LEU A 80 -5.27 -0.23 8.85
C LEU A 80 -5.30 -1.68 9.33
N ALA A 81 -4.93 -1.94 10.58
CA ALA A 81 -5.01 -3.28 11.16
C ALA A 81 -6.45 -3.83 11.18
N ALA A 82 -7.43 -2.98 11.49
CA ALA A 82 -8.85 -3.34 11.43
C ALA A 82 -9.30 -3.66 10.00
N LEU A 83 -8.90 -2.83 9.02
CA LEU A 83 -9.18 -3.06 7.60
C LEU A 83 -8.56 -4.39 7.12
N CYS A 84 -7.29 -4.63 7.44
CA CYS A 84 -6.61 -5.89 7.14
C CYS A 84 -7.31 -7.09 7.76
N GLY A 85 -7.86 -6.96 8.97
CA GLY A 85 -8.66 -7.99 9.63
C GLY A 85 -9.90 -8.37 8.81
N VAL A 86 -10.64 -7.40 8.29
CA VAL A 86 -11.82 -7.65 7.44
C VAL A 86 -11.42 -8.26 6.10
N VAL A 87 -10.36 -7.75 5.46
CA VAL A 87 -9.85 -8.29 4.19
C VAL A 87 -9.40 -9.75 4.34
N ALA A 88 -8.80 -10.09 5.47
CA ALA A 88 -8.32 -11.45 5.78
C ALA A 88 -9.44 -12.41 6.21
N ASP A 89 -10.62 -11.92 6.58
CA ASP A 89 -11.71 -12.75 7.11
C ASP A 89 -12.36 -13.59 5.98
N PRO A 90 -12.33 -14.92 6.06
CA PRO A 90 -12.96 -15.79 5.06
C PRO A 90 -14.49 -15.70 5.08
N GLY A 91 -15.10 -15.22 6.16
CA GLY A 91 -16.55 -15.02 6.28
C GLY A 91 -17.09 -13.79 5.56
N VAL A 92 -16.22 -12.88 5.14
CA VAL A 92 -16.60 -11.68 4.37
C VAL A 92 -16.50 -11.98 2.87
N SER A 93 -17.55 -11.65 2.13
CA SER A 93 -17.61 -11.91 0.68
C SER A 93 -16.59 -11.08 -0.10
N ASP A 94 -16.15 -11.60 -1.27
CA ASP A 94 -15.22 -10.90 -2.17
C ASP A 94 -15.76 -9.50 -2.56
N ARG A 95 -17.06 -9.40 -2.87
CA ARG A 95 -17.73 -8.14 -3.19
C ARG A 95 -17.66 -7.13 -2.03
N SER A 96 -17.94 -7.58 -0.82
CA SER A 96 -17.90 -6.72 0.38
C SER A 96 -16.49 -6.22 0.67
N LYS A 97 -15.47 -7.06 0.48
CA LYS A 97 -14.07 -6.66 0.62
C LYS A 97 -13.67 -5.61 -0.40
N LEU A 98 -14.04 -5.81 -1.67
CA LEU A 98 -13.80 -4.82 -2.73
C LEU A 98 -14.49 -3.48 -2.43
N ALA A 99 -15.76 -3.50 -2.07
CA ALA A 99 -16.51 -2.29 -1.71
C ALA A 99 -15.87 -1.55 -0.52
N LEU A 100 -15.42 -2.28 0.50
CA LEU A 100 -14.76 -1.71 1.66
C LEU A 100 -13.41 -1.06 1.28
N LEU A 101 -12.57 -1.75 0.52
CA LEU A 101 -11.29 -1.21 0.05
C LEU A 101 -11.49 0.04 -0.78
N LEU A 102 -12.37 0.00 -1.78
CA LEU A 102 -12.64 1.13 -2.66
C LEU A 102 -13.26 2.32 -1.93
N GLY A 103 -14.08 2.07 -0.90
CA GLY A 103 -14.64 3.12 -0.06
C GLY A 103 -13.61 3.80 0.87
N ARG A 104 -12.47 3.16 1.12
CA ARG A 104 -11.37 3.71 1.92
C ARG A 104 -10.31 4.41 1.10
N LEU A 105 -10.27 4.16 -0.20
CA LEU A 105 -9.35 4.86 -1.10
C LEU A 105 -9.82 6.30 -1.28
N PRO A 106 -8.90 7.28 -1.20
CA PRO A 106 -9.25 8.68 -1.39
C PRO A 106 -9.89 8.87 -2.77
N ALA A 107 -10.94 9.67 -2.81
CA ALA A 107 -11.62 10.03 -4.07
C ALA A 107 -10.70 10.83 -5.01
N ARG A 108 -9.62 11.39 -4.47
CA ARG A 108 -8.54 12.10 -5.18
C ARG A 108 -7.23 11.37 -4.97
N GLU A 109 -6.33 11.57 -5.91
CA GLU A 109 -4.99 10.97 -5.99
C GLU A 109 -3.99 11.49 -4.94
N ASP A 110 -4.43 12.34 -4.00
CA ASP A 110 -3.63 12.80 -2.84
C ASP A 110 -3.52 11.65 -1.83
N THR A 111 -2.54 10.82 -2.04
CA THR A 111 -2.24 9.67 -1.18
C THR A 111 -1.13 10.03 -0.19
N ALA A 112 -0.95 9.19 0.83
CA ALA A 112 0.22 9.26 1.71
C ALA A 112 1.54 9.18 0.93
N LEU A 113 1.53 8.58 -0.26
CA LEU A 113 2.65 8.53 -1.18
C LEU A 113 2.99 9.90 -1.77
N ASP A 114 1.99 10.73 -2.10
CA ASP A 114 2.22 12.09 -2.61
C ASP A 114 2.81 12.97 -1.51
N GLU A 115 2.38 12.79 -0.26
CA GLU A 115 2.99 13.48 0.88
C GLU A 115 4.44 13.05 1.07
N LEU A 116 4.72 11.75 1.05
CA LEU A 116 6.07 11.23 1.17
C LEU A 116 6.96 11.69 0.00
N ALA A 117 6.42 11.74 -1.23
CA ALA A 117 7.14 12.24 -2.40
C ALA A 117 7.53 13.71 -2.26
N ARG A 118 6.63 14.55 -1.72
CA ARG A 118 6.91 15.96 -1.42
C ARG A 118 7.99 16.13 -0.37
N GLU A 119 7.92 15.37 0.72
CA GLU A 119 8.91 15.40 1.80
C GLU A 119 10.28 14.90 1.34
N ALA A 120 10.33 14.06 0.30
CA ALA A 120 11.55 13.48 -0.25
C ALA A 120 12.09 14.26 -1.47
N GLU A 121 11.59 15.45 -1.79
CA GLU A 121 12.03 16.24 -2.96
C GLU A 121 13.55 16.45 -3.03
N GLY A 122 14.23 16.58 -1.87
CA GLY A 122 15.69 16.69 -1.77
C GLY A 122 16.45 15.38 -1.96
N ASP A 123 15.78 14.23 -2.03
CA ASP A 123 16.36 12.90 -2.15
C ASP A 123 15.88 12.21 -3.44
N ALA A 124 16.64 12.40 -4.51
CA ALA A 124 16.30 11.91 -5.84
C ALA A 124 16.07 10.38 -5.90
N GLU A 125 16.79 9.61 -5.09
CA GLU A 125 16.67 8.15 -5.06
C GLU A 125 15.36 7.73 -4.38
N THR A 126 15.00 8.35 -3.26
CA THR A 126 13.71 8.13 -2.61
C THR A 126 12.56 8.59 -3.50
N HIS A 127 12.70 9.73 -4.15
CA HIS A 127 11.68 10.25 -5.07
C HIS A 127 11.41 9.29 -6.23
N ALA A 128 12.43 8.80 -6.92
CA ALA A 128 12.30 7.85 -8.03
C ALA A 128 11.64 6.52 -7.59
N LEU A 129 11.98 6.04 -6.37
CA LEU A 129 11.33 4.88 -5.78
C LEU A 129 9.83 5.11 -5.61
N LEU A 130 9.46 6.26 -5.05
CA LEU A 130 8.05 6.58 -4.77
C LEU A 130 7.22 6.80 -6.04
N GLU A 131 7.79 7.36 -7.09
CA GLU A 131 7.11 7.45 -8.40
C GLU A 131 6.75 6.06 -8.93
N THR A 132 7.69 5.11 -8.87
CA THR A 132 7.45 3.72 -9.29
C THR A 132 6.35 3.06 -8.47
N ILE A 133 6.39 3.21 -7.14
CA ILE A 133 5.37 2.66 -6.24
C ILE A 133 4.00 3.28 -6.54
N THR A 134 3.93 4.59 -6.70
CA THR A 134 2.68 5.30 -6.99
C THR A 134 2.03 4.82 -8.29
N ASP A 135 2.80 4.58 -9.33
CA ASP A 135 2.28 4.06 -10.60
C ASP A 135 1.72 2.64 -10.44
N ASP A 136 2.40 1.77 -9.69
CA ASP A 136 1.92 0.42 -9.37
C ASP A 136 0.61 0.47 -8.55
N GLU A 137 0.54 1.36 -7.54
CA GLU A 137 -0.66 1.56 -6.72
C GLU A 137 -1.86 2.02 -7.55
N ARG A 138 -1.67 3.01 -8.41
CA ARG A 138 -2.72 3.49 -9.32
C ARG A 138 -3.22 2.38 -10.24
N ALA A 139 -2.32 1.53 -10.74
CA ALA A 139 -2.71 0.38 -11.56
C ALA A 139 -3.52 -0.65 -10.76
N SER A 140 -3.12 -0.92 -9.51
CA SER A 140 -3.84 -1.84 -8.61
C SER A 140 -5.25 -1.33 -8.30
N VAL A 141 -5.41 -0.04 -7.99
CA VAL A 141 -6.70 0.60 -7.72
C VAL A 141 -7.62 0.55 -8.94
N ARG A 142 -7.12 0.87 -10.14
CA ARG A 142 -7.92 0.79 -11.37
C ARG A 142 -8.42 -0.63 -11.61
N TRP A 143 -7.59 -1.62 -11.38
CA TRP A 143 -7.96 -3.01 -11.55
C TRP A 143 -9.00 -3.46 -10.51
N LEU A 144 -8.84 -3.08 -9.23
CA LEU A 144 -9.83 -3.38 -8.19
C LEU A 144 -11.21 -2.79 -8.51
N ARG A 145 -11.27 -1.55 -9.02
CA ARG A 145 -12.52 -0.92 -9.47
C ARG A 145 -13.17 -1.70 -10.61
N HIS A 146 -12.37 -2.08 -11.60
CA HIS A 146 -12.87 -2.89 -12.72
C HIS A 146 -13.44 -4.23 -12.25
N MET A 147 -12.78 -4.92 -11.34
CA MET A 147 -13.27 -6.18 -10.76
C MET A 147 -14.54 -5.99 -9.94
N HIS A 148 -14.63 -4.93 -9.14
CA HIS A 148 -15.84 -4.62 -8.39
C HIS A 148 -17.04 -4.41 -9.32
N GLU A 149 -16.88 -3.60 -10.35
CA GLU A 149 -17.92 -3.35 -11.36
C GLU A 149 -18.32 -4.64 -12.10
N ALA A 150 -17.38 -5.53 -12.39
CA ALA A 150 -17.67 -6.81 -13.02
C ALA A 150 -18.54 -7.71 -12.13
N LEU A 151 -18.17 -7.83 -10.85
CA LEU A 151 -18.93 -8.64 -9.88
C LEU A 151 -20.30 -8.05 -9.57
N GLU A 152 -20.46 -6.71 -9.59
CA GLU A 152 -21.76 -6.06 -9.45
C GLU A 152 -22.69 -6.42 -10.60
N ARG A 153 -22.22 -6.40 -11.84
CA ARG A 153 -23.03 -6.75 -13.02
C ARG A 153 -23.45 -8.22 -13.05
N GLU A 154 -22.63 -9.12 -12.54
CA GLU A 154 -22.92 -10.56 -12.51
C GLU A 154 -23.87 -10.97 -11.38
N GLY A 155 -24.03 -10.13 -10.37
CA GLY A 155 -24.91 -10.37 -9.22
C GLY A 155 -26.33 -9.79 -9.36
N THR A 156 -26.62 -9.17 -10.51
CA THR A 156 -27.96 -8.64 -10.86
C THR A 156 -28.64 -9.60 -11.81
#